data_091f89fac9797fa0780356eb09cbcf92
#
_entry.id   091f89fac9797fa0780356eb09cbcf92
#
_cell.length_a   1.000
_cell.length_b   1.000
_cell.length_c   1.000
_cell.angle_alpha   90.00
_cell.angle_beta   90.00
_cell.angle_gamma   90.00
#
_symmetry.space_group_name_H-M   'P 1'
#
loop_
_entity.id
_entity.type
_entity.pdbx_description
1 polymer ?
#
loop_
_entity_poly.entity_id
_entity_poly.type
_entity_poly.pdbx_seq_one_letter_code
_entity_poly.pdbx_strand_id
1 'polypeptide(L)'
;GGQRLDHTMASLSTGLYLAKQGVQVLLADERTEVRYLLAGQSLELERGDWGYFSLFPLEGPAHGLTVKGAYYELEDSSLTPDFPLGVSNHIIEPKARITVRKGALIVGWELPSGGVVSEIK
;
A
#
# COMPACT_ATOMS: atom_id res chain seq x y z
N GLY A 1 2.07 3.02 -22.95
CA GLY A 1 3.35 3.33 -23.52
C GLY A 1 4.33 3.90 -22.52
N GLY A 2 5.52 4.25 -22.98
CA GLY A 2 6.60 4.73 -22.14
C GLY A 2 6.28 5.99 -21.34
N GLN A 3 5.54 6.91 -21.94
CA GLN A 3 5.14 8.15 -21.24
C GLN A 3 4.28 7.85 -20.02
N ARG A 4 3.40 6.87 -20.12
CA ARG A 4 2.52 6.52 -19.03
C ARG A 4 3.28 5.88 -17.87
N LEU A 5 4.24 5.03 -18.17
CA LEU A 5 5.10 4.41 -17.16
C LEU A 5 5.98 5.45 -16.48
N ASP A 6 6.62 6.32 -17.24
CA ASP A 6 7.47 7.38 -16.71
C ASP A 6 6.68 8.31 -15.80
N HIS A 7 5.47 8.67 -16.20
CA HIS A 7 4.59 9.52 -15.39
C HIS A 7 4.21 8.82 -14.09
N THR A 8 3.87 7.55 -14.14
CA THR A 8 3.54 6.75 -12.97
C THR A 8 4.72 6.67 -12.00
N MET A 9 5.91 6.40 -12.51
CA MET A 9 7.11 6.33 -11.67
C MET A 9 7.40 7.68 -11.02
N ALA A 10 7.29 8.76 -11.76
CA ALA A 10 7.48 10.11 -11.22
C ALA A 10 6.45 10.44 -10.15
N SER A 11 5.20 10.07 -10.36
CA SER A 11 4.13 10.29 -9.38
C SER A 11 4.37 9.53 -8.09
N LEU A 12 4.83 8.28 -8.18
CA LEU A 12 5.13 7.48 -7.00
C LEU A 12 6.29 8.10 -6.19
N SER A 13 7.33 8.55 -6.86
CA SER A 13 8.47 9.19 -6.20
C SER A 13 8.09 10.52 -5.55
N THR A 14 7.32 11.34 -6.24
CA THR A 14 6.82 12.61 -5.71
C THR A 14 5.91 12.37 -4.51
N GLY A 15 5.05 11.36 -4.59
CA GLY A 15 4.18 10.99 -3.47
C GLY A 15 4.97 10.61 -2.23
N LEU A 16 6.04 9.83 -2.39
CA LEU A 16 6.88 9.47 -1.26
C LEU A 16 7.53 10.70 -0.61
N TYR A 17 8.05 11.59 -1.43
CA TYR A 17 8.64 12.84 -0.95
C TYR A 17 7.62 13.62 -0.11
N LEU A 18 6.41 13.80 -0.63
CA LEU A 18 5.36 14.53 0.07
C LEU A 18 4.92 13.81 1.35
N ALA A 19 4.78 12.50 1.31
CA ALA A 19 4.42 11.71 2.48
C ALA A 19 5.44 11.89 3.61
N LYS A 20 6.73 11.92 3.27
CA LYS A 20 7.79 12.15 4.25
C LYS A 20 7.76 13.57 4.83
N GLN A 21 7.14 14.52 4.14
CA GLN A 21 6.93 15.87 4.64
C GLN A 21 5.67 15.99 5.51
N GLY A 22 4.98 14.89 5.77
CA GLY A 22 3.78 14.89 6.59
C GLY A 22 2.49 15.10 5.81
N VAL A 23 2.54 15.12 4.49
CA VAL A 23 1.35 15.25 3.65
C VAL A 23 0.68 13.89 3.51
N GLN A 24 -0.63 13.85 3.69
CA GLN A 24 -1.39 12.65 3.36
C GLN A 24 -1.54 12.57 1.85
N VAL A 25 -0.98 11.52 1.27
CA VAL A 25 -0.94 11.34 -0.18
C VAL A 25 -1.82 10.17 -0.57
N LEU A 26 -2.71 10.42 -1.51
CA LEU A 26 -3.50 9.41 -2.18
C LEU A 26 -3.29 9.54 -3.67
N LEU A 27 -2.86 8.47 -4.31
CA LEU A 27 -2.84 8.39 -5.76
C LEU A 27 -3.92 7.42 -6.20
N ALA A 28 -4.68 7.78 -7.20
CA ALA A 28 -5.77 6.94 -7.66
C ALA A 28 -5.96 7.05 -9.16
N ASP A 29 -6.37 5.96 -9.77
CA ASP A 29 -6.93 5.93 -11.10
C ASP A 29 -8.30 5.25 -11.06
N GLU A 30 -8.81 4.79 -12.19
CA GLU A 30 -10.13 4.19 -12.25
C GLU A 30 -10.23 2.85 -11.51
N ARG A 31 -9.11 2.18 -11.26
CA ARG A 31 -9.08 0.82 -10.75
C ARG A 31 -8.29 0.63 -9.48
N THR A 32 -7.38 1.53 -9.18
CA THR A 32 -6.41 1.32 -8.10
C THR A 32 -6.22 2.59 -7.29
N GLU A 33 -6.17 2.43 -5.98
CA GLU A 33 -5.70 3.46 -5.07
C GLU A 33 -4.35 3.05 -4.50
N VAL A 34 -3.50 4.04 -4.29
CA VAL A 34 -2.18 3.85 -3.69
C VAL A 34 -1.98 4.84 -2.56
N ARG A 35 -1.52 4.34 -1.44
CA ARG A 35 -1.12 5.15 -0.29
C ARG A 35 0.27 4.79 0.15
N TYR A 36 0.82 5.66 0.98
CA TYR A 36 2.14 5.48 1.57
C TYR A 36 1.99 5.18 3.05
N LEU A 37 2.71 4.16 3.51
CA LEU A 37 2.78 3.82 4.91
C LEU A 37 4.23 3.97 5.35
N LEU A 38 4.47 4.91 6.24
CA LEU A 38 5.81 5.22 6.73
C LEU A 38 6.06 4.54 8.08
N ALA A 39 7.31 4.47 8.45
CA ALA A 39 7.74 3.85 9.70
C ALA A 39 6.98 4.41 10.90
N GLY A 40 6.45 3.53 11.72
CA GLY A 40 5.67 3.88 12.90
C GLY A 40 4.20 4.17 12.64
N GLN A 41 3.78 4.16 11.38
CA GLN A 41 2.37 4.35 11.02
C GLN A 41 1.62 3.03 10.95
N SER A 42 0.30 3.14 11.00
CA SER A 42 -0.63 2.03 10.89
C SER A 42 -1.71 2.37 9.88
N LEU A 43 -2.08 1.41 9.05
CA LEU A 43 -3.13 1.56 8.05
C LEU A 43 -4.15 0.45 8.24
N GLU A 44 -5.43 0.84 8.26
CA GLU A 44 -6.53 -0.12 8.23
C GLU A 44 -7.22 -0.05 6.87
N LEU A 45 -7.44 -1.21 6.26
CA LEU A 45 -8.17 -1.35 5.01
C LEU A 45 -9.47 -2.11 5.26
N GLU A 46 -10.58 -1.53 4.84
CA GLU A 46 -11.87 -2.19 4.92
C GLU A 46 -12.06 -3.13 3.75
N ARG A 47 -12.65 -4.28 4.02
CA ARG A 47 -12.83 -5.33 3.02
C ARG A 47 -13.74 -4.90 1.86
N GLY A 48 -14.92 -4.33 2.15
CA GLY A 48 -15.86 -3.94 1.10
C GLY A 48 -16.24 -5.10 0.18
N ASP A 49 -16.47 -4.79 -1.10
CA ASP A 49 -16.76 -5.77 -2.15
C ASP A 49 -15.52 -6.22 -2.91
N TRP A 50 -14.39 -5.71 -2.54
CA TRP A 50 -13.08 -6.03 -3.08
C TRP A 50 -12.22 -6.52 -1.93
N GLY A 51 -10.98 -6.52 -1.99
CA GLY A 51 -10.20 -6.95 -0.84
C GLY A 51 -8.79 -7.32 -1.16
N TYR A 52 -8.42 -7.15 -2.43
CA TYR A 52 -7.04 -7.41 -2.84
C TYR A 52 -6.19 -6.19 -2.65
N PHE A 53 -5.03 -6.40 -2.07
CA PHE A 53 -4.05 -5.34 -1.89
C PHE A 53 -2.64 -5.89 -2.06
N SER A 54 -1.72 -4.99 -2.32
CA SER A 54 -0.31 -5.33 -2.47
C SER A 54 0.54 -4.32 -1.72
N LEU A 55 1.67 -4.79 -1.20
CA LEU A 55 2.62 -4.01 -0.45
C LEU A 55 3.96 -4.03 -1.19
N PHE A 56 4.53 -2.85 -1.41
CA PHE A 56 5.82 -2.73 -2.07
C PHE A 56 6.74 -1.83 -1.25
N PRO A 57 7.94 -2.28 -0.89
CA PRO A 57 8.94 -1.39 -0.32
C PRO A 57 9.48 -0.50 -1.45
N LEU A 58 9.57 0.81 -1.21
CA LEU A 58 9.87 1.74 -2.29
C LEU A 58 11.34 2.18 -2.31
N GLU A 59 11.93 2.41 -1.16
CA GLU A 59 13.28 2.98 -1.09
C GLU A 59 14.30 2.07 -0.42
N GLY A 60 14.06 0.79 -0.45
CA GLY A 60 14.88 -0.19 0.19
C GLY A 60 14.06 -1.12 1.06
N PRO A 61 14.67 -1.95 1.87
CA PRO A 61 13.94 -2.91 2.70
C PRO A 61 13.00 -2.23 3.69
N ALA A 62 11.83 -2.84 3.89
CA ALA A 62 10.93 -2.52 4.99
C ALA A 62 11.03 -3.61 6.04
N HIS A 63 11.13 -3.22 7.30
CA HIS A 63 11.30 -4.14 8.42
C HIS A 63 10.22 -3.93 9.47
N GLY A 64 9.95 -5.00 10.22
CA GLY A 64 8.92 -4.95 11.24
C GLY A 64 7.53 -4.79 10.66
N LEU A 65 7.30 -5.47 9.55
CA LEU A 65 6.02 -5.46 8.85
C LEU A 65 5.09 -6.48 9.47
N THR A 66 3.92 -6.03 9.91
CA THR A 66 2.88 -6.89 10.45
C THR A 66 1.60 -6.66 9.66
N VAL A 67 0.97 -7.74 9.22
CA VAL A 67 -0.28 -7.73 8.48
C VAL A 67 -1.24 -8.68 9.18
N LYS A 68 -2.37 -8.16 9.63
CA LYS A 68 -3.44 -8.93 10.28
C LYS A 68 -4.76 -8.73 9.54
N GLY A 69 -5.62 -9.75 9.58
CA GLY A 69 -6.93 -9.69 8.93
C GLY A 69 -6.91 -10.02 7.45
N ALA A 70 -5.81 -10.50 6.94
CA ALA A 70 -5.63 -10.88 5.54
C ALA A 70 -5.34 -12.39 5.42
N TYR A 71 -5.46 -12.91 4.21
CA TYR A 71 -5.22 -14.32 3.94
C TYR A 71 -3.79 -14.72 4.25
N TYR A 72 -2.82 -13.92 3.78
CA TYR A 72 -1.42 -14.09 4.13
C TYR A 72 -1.07 -13.11 5.22
N GLU A 73 -0.99 -13.58 6.46
CA GLU A 73 -0.58 -12.76 7.58
C GLU A 73 0.94 -12.74 7.70
N LEU A 74 1.46 -11.61 8.10
CA LEU A 74 2.87 -11.42 8.39
C LEU A 74 3.01 -10.93 9.82
N GLU A 75 4.08 -11.32 10.49
CA GLU A 75 4.37 -10.85 11.83
C GLU A 75 5.84 -10.50 11.91
N ASP A 76 6.11 -9.23 12.15
CA ASP A 76 7.46 -8.68 12.28
C ASP A 76 8.39 -9.13 11.15
N SER A 77 7.88 -9.11 9.94
CA SER A 77 8.58 -9.62 8.74
C SER A 77 9.31 -8.50 8.01
N SER A 78 10.14 -8.88 7.06
CA SER A 78 10.84 -7.94 6.20
C SER A 78 10.44 -8.15 4.75
N LEU A 79 10.32 -7.05 4.01
CA LEU A 79 10.18 -7.06 2.56
C LEU A 79 11.36 -6.36 1.93
N THR A 80 11.87 -6.93 0.85
CA THR A 80 12.92 -6.30 0.05
C THR A 80 12.38 -5.98 -1.34
N PRO A 81 12.91 -4.94 -2.02
CA PRO A 81 12.41 -4.54 -3.34
C PRO A 81 12.52 -5.64 -4.41
N ASP A 82 13.42 -6.59 -4.22
CA ASP A 82 13.65 -7.68 -5.16
C ASP A 82 12.89 -8.97 -4.81
N PHE A 83 12.08 -8.95 -3.75
CA PHE A 83 11.31 -10.13 -3.35
C PHE A 83 9.83 -9.76 -3.16
N PRO A 84 8.96 -10.14 -4.08
CA PRO A 84 7.57 -9.66 -4.12
C PRO A 84 6.63 -10.43 -3.18
N LEU A 85 6.99 -10.57 -1.91
CA LEU A 85 6.19 -11.32 -0.94
C LEU A 85 4.84 -10.68 -0.64
N GLY A 86 4.74 -9.36 -0.75
CA GLY A 86 3.54 -8.61 -0.40
C GLY A 86 2.52 -8.46 -1.52
N VAL A 87 2.67 -9.16 -2.65
CA VAL A 87 1.81 -8.96 -3.81
C VAL A 87 0.54 -9.80 -3.72
N SER A 88 -0.60 -9.20 -4.06
CA SER A 88 -1.90 -9.88 -4.22
C SER A 88 -2.40 -10.62 -2.98
N ASN A 89 -2.29 -9.98 -1.84
CA ASN A 89 -2.93 -10.45 -0.62
C ASN A 89 -4.41 -10.02 -0.63
N HIS A 90 -5.26 -10.66 0.15
CA HIS A 90 -6.65 -10.24 0.23
C HIS A 90 -7.15 -10.23 1.68
N ILE A 91 -8.13 -9.36 1.92
CA ILE A 91 -8.69 -9.13 3.24
C ILE A 91 -9.75 -10.19 3.49
N ILE A 92 -9.63 -10.95 4.57
CA ILE A 92 -10.60 -11.99 4.92
C ILE A 92 -11.48 -11.61 6.12
N GLU A 93 -11.00 -10.72 6.97
CA GLU A 93 -11.78 -10.17 8.07
C GLU A 93 -12.43 -8.85 7.64
N PRO A 94 -13.30 -8.24 8.45
CA PRO A 94 -13.88 -6.95 8.08
C PRO A 94 -12.84 -5.88 7.79
N LYS A 95 -11.68 -5.95 8.43
CA LYS A 95 -10.56 -5.03 8.23
C LYS A 95 -9.25 -5.78 8.25
N ALA A 96 -8.30 -5.32 7.42
CA ALA A 96 -6.91 -5.69 7.54
C ALA A 96 -6.15 -4.52 8.17
N ARG A 97 -5.15 -4.84 8.97
CA ARG A 97 -4.28 -3.84 9.59
C ARG A 97 -2.85 -4.09 9.19
N ILE A 98 -2.18 -3.04 8.77
CA ILE A 98 -0.81 -3.08 8.28
C ILE A 98 0.01 -2.08 9.07
N THR A 99 1.12 -2.54 9.66
CA THR A 99 2.07 -1.68 10.37
C THR A 99 3.48 -1.98 9.91
N VAL A 100 4.33 -0.96 9.94
CA VAL A 100 5.74 -1.09 9.58
C VAL A 100 6.58 -0.32 10.59
N ARG A 101 7.70 -0.89 11.02
CA ARG A 101 8.60 -0.24 11.99
C ARG A 101 9.72 0.56 11.31
N LYS A 102 10.25 0.06 10.20
CA LYS A 102 11.35 0.71 9.48
C LYS A 102 11.10 0.64 7.97
N GLY A 103 11.46 1.70 7.27
CA GLY A 103 11.27 1.80 5.84
C GLY A 103 9.94 2.43 5.47
N ALA A 104 9.65 2.43 4.19
CA ALA A 104 8.42 2.99 3.64
C ALA A 104 7.79 1.99 2.68
N LEU A 105 6.48 1.88 2.74
CA LEU A 105 5.72 1.00 1.87
C LEU A 105 4.78 1.80 0.98
N ILE A 106 4.60 1.31 -0.23
CA ILE A 106 3.44 1.64 -1.05
C ILE A 106 2.40 0.56 -0.78
N VAL A 107 1.19 0.99 -0.46
CA VAL A 107 0.04 0.10 -0.29
C VAL A 107 -0.92 0.38 -1.42
N GLY A 108 -1.09 -0.58 -2.31
CA GLY A 108 -2.01 -0.46 -3.43
C GLY A 108 -3.16 -1.45 -3.28
N TRP A 109 -4.37 -1.02 -3.61
CA TRP A 109 -5.52 -1.93 -3.65
C TRP A 109 -6.42 -1.60 -4.82
N GLU A 110 -7.11 -2.64 -5.29
CA GLU A 110 -8.06 -2.50 -6.38
C GLU A 110 -9.37 -1.94 -5.88
N LEU A 111 -9.94 -1.03 -6.65
CA LEU A 111 -11.25 -0.48 -6.40
C LEU A 111 -12.32 -1.42 -6.99
N PRO A 112 -13.51 -1.45 -6.39
CA PRO A 112 -14.62 -2.20 -6.97
C PRO A 112 -15.02 -1.62 -8.32
N SER A 113 -15.63 -2.43 -9.17
CA SER A 113 -16.19 -1.97 -10.44
C SER A 113 -17.14 -0.81 -10.19
N GLY A 114 -16.85 0.35 -10.80
CA GLY A 114 -17.62 1.56 -10.57
C GLY A 114 -16.91 2.62 -9.75
N GLY A 115 -15.74 2.32 -9.23
CA GLY A 115 -14.79 3.33 -8.75
C GLY A 115 -15.24 4.20 -7.58
N VAL A 116 -15.83 3.61 -6.57
CA VAL A 116 -16.13 4.38 -5.36
C VAL A 116 -14.86 4.46 -4.51
N VAL A 117 -14.37 5.67 -4.31
CA VAL A 117 -13.22 5.94 -3.46
C VAL A 117 -13.63 5.78 -2.01
N SER A 118 -12.97 4.88 -1.28
CA SER A 118 -13.19 4.77 0.15
C SER A 118 -12.65 6.00 0.87
N GLU A 119 -13.33 6.40 1.94
CA GLU A 119 -12.89 7.53 2.74
C GLU A 119 -11.50 7.29 3.32
N ILE A 120 -10.70 8.32 3.24
CA ILE A 120 -9.39 8.35 3.86
C ILE A 120 -9.55 8.77 5.31
N LYS A 121 -9.26 7.86 6.18
CA LYS A 121 -9.25 8.18 7.62
C LYS A 121 -7.83 8.27 8.12
#